data_8b66ffdddcb54d5d00f015b32be597d1
#
_entry.id   8b66ffdddcb54d5d00f015b32be597d1
#
_cell.length_a   1.000
_cell.length_b   1.000
_cell.length_c   1.000
_cell.angle_alpha   90.00
_cell.angle_beta   90.00
_cell.angle_gamma   90.00
#
_symmetry.space_group_name_H-M   'P 1'
#
loop_
_entity.id
_entity.type
_entity.pdbx_description
1 polymer ?
#
loop_
_entity_poly.entity_id
_entity_poly.type
_entity_poly.pdbx_seq_one_letter_code
_entity_poly.pdbx_strand_id
1 'polypeptide(L)'
;GEIMLVRGAEIYRVEDTIIRILRYSGAAETEVVVMATGIFITLASAEGEPLSVVRRVRKRATNMNRVYRVNDVSRRFCRGTLSLEDSGKQLREIAGEIQYGRKLRILGYTLTPAAFAIMFGGGWLEVLAAGVFGMVMALLEILIGRVRLNDFCSSASEAFIAAFLSLA
;
A
#
# COMPACT_ATOMS: atom_id res chain seq x y z
N GLY A 1 1.59 -12.07 4.61
CA GLY A 1 2.90 -11.46 4.34
C GLY A 1 2.85 -10.46 3.20
N GLU A 2 2.53 -10.90 1.97
CA GLU A 2 2.56 -10.06 0.76
C GLU A 2 1.75 -8.76 0.89
N ILE A 3 0.50 -8.83 1.37
CA ILE A 3 -0.35 -7.65 1.56
C ILE A 3 0.31 -6.64 2.50
N MET A 4 0.91 -7.09 3.59
CA MET A 4 1.61 -6.22 4.54
C MET A 4 2.82 -5.55 3.91
N LEU A 5 3.65 -6.31 3.19
CA LEU A 5 4.86 -5.82 2.54
C LEU A 5 4.54 -4.79 1.45
N VAL A 6 3.55 -5.08 0.59
CA VAL A 6 3.04 -4.16 -0.45
C VAL A 6 2.50 -2.86 0.16
N ARG A 7 1.98 -2.91 1.39
CA ARG A 7 1.36 -1.76 2.08
C ARG A 7 2.28 -1.04 3.07
N GLY A 8 3.58 -1.29 2.99
CA GLY A 8 4.60 -0.53 3.70
C GLY A 8 4.85 -0.98 5.14
N ALA A 9 4.45 -2.19 5.51
CA ALA A 9 4.85 -2.76 6.78
C ALA A 9 6.37 -2.94 6.84
N GLU A 10 6.91 -2.84 8.05
CA GLU A 10 8.31 -3.11 8.34
C GLU A 10 8.64 -4.59 8.08
N ILE A 11 9.80 -4.84 7.49
CA ILE A 11 10.22 -6.17 7.02
C ILE A 11 10.13 -7.21 8.15
N TYR A 12 10.67 -6.89 9.32
CA TYR A 12 10.66 -7.81 10.47
C TYR A 12 9.24 -8.16 10.96
N ARG A 13 8.28 -7.21 10.84
CA ARG A 13 6.87 -7.47 11.19
C ARG A 13 6.19 -8.42 10.20
N VAL A 14 6.53 -8.30 8.92
CA VAL A 14 6.03 -9.21 7.90
C VAL A 14 6.54 -10.60 8.15
N GLU A 15 7.83 -10.74 8.44
CA GLU A 15 8.51 -12.00 8.75
C GLU A 15 7.91 -12.67 9.99
N ASP A 16 7.81 -11.97 11.11
CA ASP A 16 7.20 -12.46 12.35
C ASP A 16 5.74 -12.94 12.12
N THR A 17 4.98 -12.17 11.35
CA THR A 17 3.58 -12.54 11.03
C THR A 17 3.50 -13.82 10.21
N ILE A 18 4.39 -14.01 9.22
CA ILE A 18 4.43 -15.21 8.40
C ILE A 18 4.83 -16.41 9.25
N ILE A 19 5.93 -16.30 10.00
CA ILE A 19 6.44 -17.37 10.88
C ILE A 19 5.35 -17.81 11.86
N ARG A 20 4.67 -16.88 12.49
CA ARG A 20 3.60 -17.16 13.45
C ARG A 20 2.45 -17.94 12.83
N ILE A 21 1.99 -17.55 11.63
CA ILE A 21 0.92 -18.24 10.91
C ILE A 21 1.36 -19.68 10.55
N LEU A 22 2.58 -19.83 10.04
CA LEU A 22 3.08 -21.12 9.60
C LEU A 22 3.28 -22.09 10.77
N ARG A 23 3.82 -21.61 11.89
CA ARG A 23 3.93 -22.41 13.13
C ARG A 23 2.56 -22.85 13.65
N TYR A 24 1.58 -21.95 13.65
CA TYR A 24 0.22 -22.31 14.06
C TYR A 24 -0.43 -23.34 13.13
N SER A 25 -0.08 -23.31 11.83
CA SER A 25 -0.58 -24.28 10.84
C SER A 25 0.12 -25.65 10.91
N GLY A 26 1.03 -25.86 11.85
CA GLY A 26 1.69 -27.17 12.07
C GLY A 26 2.92 -27.41 11.19
N ALA A 27 3.49 -26.39 10.57
CA ALA A 27 4.74 -26.52 9.82
C ALA A 27 5.90 -26.84 10.79
N ALA A 28 6.61 -27.96 10.55
CA ALA A 28 7.66 -28.47 11.46
C ALA A 28 8.90 -27.56 11.43
N GLU A 29 9.39 -27.22 10.25
CA GLU A 29 10.49 -26.28 10.05
C GLU A 29 10.10 -25.25 9.01
N THR A 30 10.37 -23.98 9.32
CA THR A 30 9.96 -22.85 8.47
C THR A 30 11.11 -21.88 8.36
N GLU A 31 11.64 -21.70 7.17
CA GLU A 31 12.53 -20.60 6.85
C GLU A 31 11.78 -19.49 6.12
N VAL A 32 11.87 -18.28 6.61
CA VAL A 32 11.22 -17.11 6.01
C VAL A 32 12.24 -15.99 5.89
N VAL A 33 12.45 -15.54 4.66
CA VAL A 33 13.30 -14.38 4.36
C VAL A 33 12.43 -13.34 3.67
N VAL A 34 12.34 -12.16 4.26
CA VAL A 34 11.59 -11.03 3.70
C VAL A 34 12.55 -9.93 3.28
N MET A 35 12.46 -9.54 2.03
CA MET A 35 13.19 -8.40 1.46
C MET A 35 12.21 -7.33 0.96
N ALA A 36 12.72 -6.13 0.71
CA ALA A 36 11.90 -5.03 0.17
C ALA A 36 11.18 -5.38 -1.15
N THR A 37 11.74 -6.31 -1.93
CA THR A 37 11.28 -6.68 -3.27
C THR A 37 10.67 -8.07 -3.36
N GLY A 38 10.65 -8.84 -2.26
CA GLY A 38 10.12 -10.19 -2.30
C GLY A 38 10.09 -10.91 -0.95
N ILE A 39 9.40 -12.02 -0.95
CA ILE A 39 9.26 -12.92 0.19
C ILE A 39 9.67 -14.32 -0.29
N PHE A 40 10.52 -14.97 0.46
CA PHE A 40 10.98 -16.34 0.27
C PHE A 40 10.53 -17.13 1.49
N ILE A 41 9.87 -18.26 1.26
CA ILE A 41 9.39 -19.14 2.31
C ILE A 41 9.79 -20.56 1.93
N THR A 42 10.46 -21.25 2.81
CA THR A 42 10.73 -22.68 2.68
C THR A 42 10.10 -23.41 3.87
N LEU A 43 9.31 -24.40 3.56
CA LEU A 43 8.65 -25.28 4.52
C LEU A 43 9.28 -26.66 4.38
N ALA A 44 9.87 -27.18 5.45
CA ALA A 44 10.23 -28.57 5.51
C ALA A 44 9.05 -29.37 6.07
N SER A 45 8.68 -30.45 5.38
CA SER A 45 7.72 -31.42 5.87
C SER A 45 8.49 -32.55 6.56
N ALA A 46 7.93 -33.07 7.66
CA ALA A 46 8.55 -34.21 8.38
C ALA A 46 8.64 -35.49 7.51
N GLU A 47 7.84 -35.60 6.46
CA GLU A 47 7.71 -36.78 5.60
C GLU A 47 7.74 -36.49 4.10
N GLY A 48 8.08 -35.27 3.65
CA GLY A 48 7.98 -34.87 2.26
C GLY A 48 9.08 -33.91 1.78
N GLU A 49 9.10 -33.69 0.47
CA GLU A 49 10.03 -32.74 -0.15
C GLU A 49 9.80 -31.31 0.38
N PRO A 50 10.86 -30.51 0.57
CA PRO A 50 10.74 -29.13 1.02
C PRO A 50 9.97 -28.30 -0.01
N LEU A 51 8.93 -27.60 0.44
CA LEU A 51 8.14 -26.69 -0.38
C LEU A 51 8.70 -25.27 -0.28
N SER A 52 9.20 -24.73 -1.37
CA SER A 52 9.67 -23.36 -1.45
C SER A 52 8.70 -22.48 -2.24
N VAL A 53 8.35 -21.34 -1.68
CA VAL A 53 7.45 -20.34 -2.29
C VAL A 53 8.17 -19.01 -2.38
N VAL A 54 8.21 -18.43 -3.58
CA VAL A 54 8.76 -17.11 -3.84
C VAL A 54 7.64 -16.17 -4.28
N ARG A 55 7.53 -15.00 -3.64
CA ARG A 55 6.59 -13.94 -4.02
C ARG A 55 7.34 -12.64 -4.27
N ARG A 56 7.26 -12.12 -5.49
CA ARG A 56 7.88 -10.87 -5.88
C ARG A 56 6.92 -9.69 -5.62
N VAL A 57 7.43 -8.65 -4.96
CA VAL A 57 6.73 -7.39 -4.72
C VAL A 57 7.31 -6.32 -5.65
N ARG A 58 6.49 -5.82 -6.57
CA ARG A 58 6.92 -4.84 -7.59
C ARG A 58 6.60 -3.40 -7.22
N LYS A 59 5.48 -3.19 -6.52
CA LYS A 59 5.02 -1.85 -6.11
C LYS A 59 4.73 -1.86 -4.62
N ARG A 60 5.15 -0.80 -3.94
CA ARG A 60 4.84 -0.57 -2.53
C ARG A 60 4.07 0.74 -2.41
N ALA A 61 3.06 0.75 -1.55
CA ALA A 61 2.31 1.95 -1.22
C ALA A 61 1.95 1.89 0.27
N THR A 62 2.14 2.98 0.98
CA THR A 62 1.86 3.02 2.42
C THR A 62 0.36 3.03 2.68
N ASN A 63 -0.10 2.03 3.44
CA ASN A 63 -1.48 1.93 3.93
C ASN A 63 -1.51 1.23 5.29
N MET A 64 -1.32 1.99 6.35
CA MET A 64 -1.24 1.44 7.71
C MET A 64 -2.54 0.80 8.18
N ASN A 65 -3.70 1.27 7.72
CA ASN A 65 -4.98 0.66 8.03
C ASN A 65 -5.06 -0.80 7.52
N ARG A 66 -4.61 -1.04 6.29
CA ARG A 66 -4.54 -2.41 5.77
C ARG A 66 -3.54 -3.28 6.52
N VAL A 67 -2.38 -2.74 6.86
CA VAL A 67 -1.39 -3.45 7.69
C VAL A 67 -2.01 -3.85 9.02
N TYR A 68 -2.72 -2.93 9.68
CA TYR A 68 -3.42 -3.21 10.93
C TYR A 68 -4.46 -4.33 10.78
N ARG A 69 -5.35 -4.25 9.78
CA ARG A 69 -6.39 -5.24 9.52
C ARG A 69 -5.82 -6.63 9.20
N VAL A 70 -4.77 -6.72 8.39
CA VAL A 70 -4.09 -7.99 8.11
C VAL A 70 -3.48 -8.58 9.37
N ASN A 71 -2.88 -7.75 10.23
CA ASN A 71 -2.32 -8.18 11.50
C ASN A 71 -3.42 -8.67 12.47
N ASP A 72 -4.58 -8.00 12.49
CA ASP A 72 -5.75 -8.44 13.28
C ASP A 72 -6.24 -9.83 12.83
N VAL A 73 -6.45 -10.02 11.53
CA VAL A 73 -6.82 -11.33 10.96
C VAL A 73 -5.80 -12.41 11.34
N SER A 74 -4.51 -12.11 11.21
CA SER A 74 -3.42 -13.02 11.60
C SER A 74 -3.50 -13.41 13.08
N ARG A 75 -3.71 -12.45 13.97
CA ARG A 75 -3.82 -12.71 15.41
C ARG A 75 -5.06 -13.54 15.77
N ARG A 76 -6.20 -13.24 15.16
CA ARG A 76 -7.45 -14.00 15.37
C ARG A 76 -7.31 -15.44 14.87
N PHE A 77 -6.67 -15.64 13.72
CA PHE A 77 -6.35 -16.95 13.20
C PHE A 77 -5.46 -17.74 14.17
N CYS A 78 -4.35 -17.17 14.62
CA CYS A 78 -3.44 -17.83 15.55
C CYS A 78 -4.01 -18.05 16.97
N ARG A 79 -5.12 -17.38 17.33
CA ARG A 79 -5.88 -17.65 18.56
C ARG A 79 -6.95 -18.73 18.39
N GLY A 80 -7.09 -19.28 17.17
CA GLY A 80 -8.14 -20.26 16.87
C GLY A 80 -9.56 -19.67 16.77
N THR A 81 -9.72 -18.34 16.80
CA THR A 81 -11.02 -17.66 16.70
C THR A 81 -11.50 -17.47 15.26
N LEU A 82 -10.66 -17.77 14.28
CA LEU A 82 -10.97 -17.64 12.86
C LEU A 82 -10.48 -18.88 12.10
N SER A 83 -11.33 -19.44 11.24
CA SER A 83 -10.95 -20.57 10.39
C SER A 83 -9.93 -20.17 9.32
N LEU A 84 -9.23 -21.14 8.74
CA LEU A 84 -8.30 -20.90 7.63
C LEU A 84 -9.03 -20.31 6.42
N GLU A 85 -10.22 -20.82 6.13
CA GLU A 85 -11.05 -20.38 4.99
C GLU A 85 -11.51 -18.93 5.16
N ASP A 86 -12.06 -18.59 6.34
CA ASP A 86 -12.52 -17.23 6.66
C ASP A 86 -11.37 -16.23 6.70
N SER A 87 -10.21 -16.64 7.22
CA SER A 87 -8.98 -15.85 7.19
C SER A 87 -8.56 -15.53 5.76
N GLY A 88 -8.59 -16.53 4.87
CA GLY A 88 -8.29 -16.37 3.46
C GLY A 88 -9.28 -15.44 2.74
N LYS A 89 -10.56 -15.53 3.09
CA LYS A 89 -11.62 -14.66 2.55
C LYS A 89 -11.41 -13.20 2.98
N GLN A 90 -11.23 -12.95 4.28
CA GLN A 90 -11.00 -11.60 4.81
C GLN A 90 -9.71 -10.99 4.24
N LEU A 91 -8.64 -11.76 4.09
CA LEU A 91 -7.40 -11.27 3.47
C LEU A 91 -7.58 -10.89 2.00
N ARG A 92 -8.38 -11.63 1.24
CA ARG A 92 -8.71 -11.27 -0.16
C ARG A 92 -9.54 -10.00 -0.24
N GLU A 93 -10.52 -9.84 0.64
CA GLU A 93 -11.33 -8.61 0.75
C GLU A 93 -10.43 -7.39 1.05
N ILE A 94 -9.56 -7.49 2.07
CA ILE A 94 -8.61 -6.44 2.41
C ILE A 94 -7.67 -6.12 1.24
N ALA A 95 -7.21 -7.11 0.48
CA ALA A 95 -6.34 -6.90 -0.66
C ALA A 95 -7.01 -6.12 -1.81
N GLY A 96 -8.30 -6.40 -2.07
CA GLY A 96 -9.07 -5.80 -3.16
C GLY A 96 -9.71 -4.45 -2.84
N GLU A 97 -9.75 -4.02 -1.57
CA GLU A 97 -10.44 -2.81 -1.16
C GLU A 97 -9.81 -1.54 -1.73
N ILE A 98 -10.63 -0.64 -2.25
CA ILE A 98 -10.19 0.69 -2.71
C ILE A 98 -10.21 1.62 -1.50
N GLN A 99 -9.03 2.11 -1.08
CA GLN A 99 -8.88 2.92 0.13
C GLN A 99 -9.66 4.23 0.08
N TYR A 100 -9.54 4.94 -1.04
CA TYR A 100 -10.21 6.22 -1.26
C TYR A 100 -10.91 6.24 -2.61
N GLY A 101 -12.18 6.63 -2.61
CA GLY A 101 -12.91 6.88 -3.85
C GLY A 101 -12.32 8.07 -4.62
N ARG A 102 -12.55 8.11 -5.94
CA ARG A 102 -12.06 9.16 -6.82
C ARG A 102 -12.41 10.57 -6.32
N LYS A 103 -13.63 10.76 -5.82
CA LYS A 103 -14.11 12.05 -5.29
C LYS A 103 -13.28 12.52 -4.09
N LEU A 104 -13.04 11.63 -3.13
CA LEU A 104 -12.27 11.96 -1.93
C LEU A 104 -10.80 12.26 -2.26
N ARG A 105 -10.24 11.59 -3.26
CA ARG A 105 -8.89 11.86 -3.74
C ARG A 105 -8.79 13.24 -4.38
N ILE A 106 -9.72 13.63 -5.25
CA ILE A 106 -9.78 14.97 -5.84
C ILE A 106 -9.91 16.03 -4.75
N LEU A 107 -10.80 15.80 -3.77
CA LEU A 107 -10.97 16.72 -2.64
C LEU A 107 -9.66 16.90 -1.85
N GLY A 108 -8.93 15.81 -1.58
CA GLY A 108 -7.63 15.87 -0.92
C GLY A 108 -6.60 16.68 -1.70
N TYR A 109 -6.49 16.46 -3.01
CA TYR A 109 -5.59 17.22 -3.89
C TYR A 109 -5.94 18.71 -3.95
N THR A 110 -7.22 19.07 -3.84
CA THR A 110 -7.70 20.46 -3.84
C THR A 110 -7.44 21.14 -2.50
N LEU A 111 -7.80 20.50 -1.39
CA LEU A 111 -7.75 21.11 -0.06
C LEU A 111 -6.32 21.18 0.50
N THR A 112 -5.45 20.24 0.16
CA THR A 112 -4.09 20.20 0.72
C THR A 112 -3.29 21.46 0.34
N PRO A 113 -3.11 21.82 -0.96
CA PRO A 113 -2.37 23.02 -1.30
C PRO A 113 -3.05 24.31 -0.82
N ALA A 114 -4.39 24.37 -0.82
CA ALA A 114 -5.12 25.49 -0.26
C ALA A 114 -4.85 25.70 1.23
N ALA A 115 -4.83 24.60 2.02
CA ALA A 115 -4.50 24.65 3.45
C ALA A 115 -3.04 25.09 3.68
N PHE A 116 -2.10 24.61 2.86
CA PHE A 116 -0.71 25.05 2.92
C PHE A 116 -0.57 26.55 2.57
N ALA A 117 -1.28 27.05 1.57
CA ALA A 117 -1.29 28.47 1.23
C ALA A 117 -1.71 29.33 2.44
N ILE A 118 -2.75 28.94 3.17
CA ILE A 118 -3.16 29.60 4.41
C ILE A 118 -2.05 29.54 5.46
N MET A 119 -1.45 28.37 5.65
CA MET A 119 -0.42 28.14 6.66
C MET A 119 0.83 29.00 6.40
N PHE A 120 1.16 29.28 5.13
CA PHE A 120 2.27 30.15 4.74
C PHE A 120 1.89 31.64 4.66
N GLY A 121 0.69 32.02 5.10
CA GLY A 121 0.25 33.41 5.17
C GLY A 121 -0.26 33.97 3.85
N GLY A 122 -0.60 33.11 2.90
CA GLY A 122 -1.17 33.51 1.61
C GLY A 122 -2.53 34.18 1.76
N GLY A 123 -2.80 35.17 0.91
CA GLY A 123 -4.10 35.84 0.80
C GLY A 123 -5.16 34.93 0.19
N TRP A 124 -6.42 35.41 0.19
CA TRP A 124 -7.54 34.60 -0.29
C TRP A 124 -7.44 34.21 -1.78
N LEU A 125 -6.82 35.04 -2.61
CA LEU A 125 -6.57 34.74 -4.03
C LEU A 125 -5.56 33.62 -4.20
N GLU A 126 -4.50 33.61 -3.41
CA GLU A 126 -3.47 32.57 -3.42
C GLU A 126 -4.03 31.24 -2.93
N VAL A 127 -4.92 31.26 -1.94
CA VAL A 127 -5.62 30.06 -1.45
C VAL A 127 -6.53 29.48 -2.53
N LEU A 128 -7.28 30.32 -3.24
CA LEU A 128 -8.12 29.88 -4.36
C LEU A 128 -7.28 29.34 -5.51
N ALA A 129 -6.22 30.04 -5.90
CA ALA A 129 -5.29 29.59 -6.93
C ALA A 129 -4.68 28.24 -6.58
N ALA A 130 -4.17 28.07 -5.36
CA ALA A 130 -3.61 26.81 -4.88
C ALA A 130 -4.63 25.66 -4.92
N GLY A 131 -5.89 25.92 -4.55
CA GLY A 131 -6.97 24.94 -4.65
C GLY A 131 -7.28 24.53 -6.08
N VAL A 132 -7.39 25.49 -7.00
CA VAL A 132 -7.59 25.22 -8.44
C VAL A 132 -6.41 24.41 -9.01
N PHE A 133 -5.19 24.78 -8.67
CA PHE A 133 -4.00 24.02 -9.02
C PHE A 133 -4.05 22.56 -8.56
N GLY A 134 -4.38 22.36 -7.28
CA GLY A 134 -4.54 21.01 -6.74
C GLY A 134 -5.61 20.20 -7.48
N MET A 135 -6.71 20.82 -7.87
CA MET A 135 -7.76 20.16 -8.66
C MET A 135 -7.27 19.79 -10.06
N VAL A 136 -6.54 20.66 -10.75
CA VAL A 136 -5.93 20.39 -12.06
C VAL A 136 -4.96 19.22 -11.95
N MET A 137 -4.11 19.20 -10.93
CA MET A 137 -3.16 18.09 -10.69
C MET A 137 -3.88 16.78 -10.43
N ALA A 138 -4.99 16.77 -9.67
CA ALA A 138 -5.80 15.56 -9.46
C ALA A 138 -6.39 15.01 -10.77
N LEU A 139 -6.85 15.88 -11.66
CA LEU A 139 -7.38 15.48 -12.96
C LEU A 139 -6.29 14.93 -13.86
N LEU A 140 -5.11 15.55 -13.87
CA LEU A 140 -3.94 15.10 -14.62
C LEU A 140 -3.46 13.74 -14.13
N GLU A 141 -3.36 13.50 -12.81
CA GLU A 141 -3.00 12.20 -12.25
C GLU A 141 -3.98 11.09 -12.69
N ILE A 142 -5.28 11.41 -12.70
CA ILE A 142 -6.29 10.46 -13.18
C ILE A 142 -6.13 10.18 -14.67
N LEU A 143 -5.77 11.18 -15.47
CA LEU A 143 -5.56 11.04 -16.91
C LEU A 143 -4.27 10.26 -17.22
N ILE A 144 -3.17 10.62 -16.59
CA ILE A 144 -1.86 9.97 -16.72
C ILE A 144 -1.94 8.52 -16.23
N GLY A 145 -2.68 8.25 -15.15
CA GLY A 145 -2.88 6.89 -14.65
C GLY A 145 -3.61 5.95 -15.61
N ARG A 146 -4.26 6.46 -16.68
CA ARG A 146 -4.81 5.65 -17.78
C ARG A 146 -3.74 5.27 -18.81
N VAL A 147 -2.70 6.06 -18.94
CA VAL A 147 -1.55 5.77 -19.80
C VAL A 147 -0.56 4.99 -18.95
N ARG A 148 -0.18 3.78 -19.38
CA ARG A 148 0.78 2.92 -18.66
C ARG A 148 2.20 3.49 -18.75
N LEU A 149 2.42 4.69 -18.21
CA LEU A 149 3.73 5.30 -18.11
C LEU A 149 4.53 4.65 -16.98
N ASN A 150 5.85 4.66 -17.10
CA ASN A 150 6.74 4.33 -16.01
C ASN A 150 6.57 5.36 -14.87
N ASP A 151 6.67 4.92 -13.62
CA ASP A 151 6.48 5.79 -12.43
C ASP A 151 7.40 7.03 -12.48
N PHE A 152 8.60 6.91 -13.04
CA PHE A 152 9.52 8.03 -13.27
C PHE A 152 8.95 9.07 -14.27
N CYS A 153 8.46 8.61 -15.43
CA CYS A 153 7.89 9.50 -16.44
C CYS A 153 6.61 10.19 -15.94
N SER A 154 5.79 9.49 -15.14
CA SER A 154 4.61 10.07 -14.50
C SER A 154 4.99 11.20 -13.57
N SER A 155 5.90 10.94 -12.61
CA SER A 155 6.35 11.95 -11.66
C SER A 155 7.08 13.13 -12.32
N ALA A 156 7.87 12.88 -13.34
CA ALA A 156 8.56 13.94 -14.09
C ALA A 156 7.54 14.83 -14.84
N SER A 157 6.52 14.24 -15.46
CA SER A 157 5.46 14.98 -16.16
C SER A 157 4.63 15.83 -15.19
N GLU A 158 4.26 15.26 -14.03
CA GLU A 158 3.51 15.97 -12.99
C GLU A 158 4.32 17.16 -12.44
N ALA A 159 5.60 16.94 -12.14
CA ALA A 159 6.50 18.00 -11.66
C ALA A 159 6.71 19.11 -12.69
N PHE A 160 6.89 18.75 -13.97
CA PHE A 160 7.02 19.71 -15.06
C PHE A 160 5.78 20.59 -15.23
N ILE A 161 4.60 19.96 -15.24
CA ILE A 161 3.32 20.67 -15.36
C ILE A 161 3.10 21.57 -14.15
N ALA A 162 3.39 21.09 -12.93
CA ALA A 162 3.27 21.89 -11.72
C ALA A 162 4.19 23.11 -11.76
N ALA A 163 5.44 22.95 -12.18
CA ALA A 163 6.41 24.04 -12.33
C ALA A 163 5.97 25.06 -13.39
N PHE A 164 5.51 24.59 -14.55
CA PHE A 164 5.04 25.45 -15.63
C PHE A 164 3.85 26.28 -15.23
N LEU A 165 2.87 25.64 -14.57
CA LEU A 165 1.67 26.32 -14.08
C LEU A 165 1.96 27.29 -12.94
N SER A 166 3.01 27.11 -12.14
CA SER A 166 3.40 28.05 -11.08
C SER A 166 4.08 29.32 -11.58
N LEU A 167 4.52 29.32 -12.85
CA LEU A 167 5.18 30.47 -13.51
C LEU A 167 4.21 31.32 -14.35
N ALA A 168 3.01 30.81 -14.61
CA ALA A 168 1.94 31.47 -15.38
C ALA A 168 1.01 32.29 -14.49
#